data_0bebeced14a29107f7f92997efd758b8
#
_entry.id   0bebeced14a29107f7f92997efd758b8
#
_cell.length_a   1.000
_cell.length_b   1.000
_cell.length_c   1.000
_cell.angle_alpha   90.00
_cell.angle_beta   90.00
_cell.angle_gamma   90.00
#
_symmetry.space_group_name_H-M   'P 1'
#
loop_
_entity.id
_entity.type
_entity.pdbx_description
1 polymer ?
#
loop_
_entity_poly.entity_id
_entity_poly.type
_entity_poly.pdbx_seq_one_letter_code
_entity_poly.pdbx_strand_id
1 'polypeptide(L)'
;MEETKIFYADGENPKMIEAYKKAQETFKYFWRELSWEYRRIIPGLDVACVKLAFTQEIDNETVVEHMWINDVNFDGENIYGVLVNDPDELTNVNNGDEVQIPVNQISDWLFAIGGKTYGAFTIQAMRSEMNEEERASHDEAWGLDFGDFNDILVVNEQKEKPENIIEHPMSKNMKESLIDFVKNNPEEITAQDELGYTFLHRETIAGNQTSIEVLLESGADKNAKTENGKTALDFAKELKWNHLLPLLQ
;
A
#
# COMPACT_ATOMS: atom_id res chain seq x y z
N MET A 1 -25.35 16.07 -20.05
CA MET A 1 -24.60 15.60 -18.88
C MET A 1 -25.03 14.16 -18.70
N GLU A 2 -24.18 13.21 -19.06
CA GLU A 2 -24.41 11.81 -18.75
C GLU A 2 -24.30 11.64 -17.23
N GLU A 3 -25.32 11.09 -16.61
CA GLU A 3 -25.30 10.73 -15.20
C GLU A 3 -24.25 9.63 -15.03
N THR A 4 -23.16 9.93 -14.32
CA THR A 4 -22.19 8.93 -13.90
C THR A 4 -22.94 7.94 -13.00
N LYS A 5 -23.12 6.70 -13.44
CA LYS A 5 -23.73 5.65 -12.60
C LYS A 5 -22.80 5.39 -11.42
N ILE A 6 -23.21 5.80 -10.24
CA ILE A 6 -22.53 5.45 -8.99
C ILE A 6 -22.99 4.04 -8.61
N PHE A 7 -22.07 3.10 -8.56
CA PHE A 7 -22.34 1.73 -8.10
C PHE A 7 -22.11 1.69 -6.59
N TYR A 8 -23.20 1.61 -5.83
CA TYR A 8 -23.11 1.37 -4.38
C TYR A 8 -22.93 -0.14 -4.13
N ALA A 9 -21.91 -0.50 -3.38
CA ALA A 9 -21.71 -1.87 -2.91
C ALA A 9 -22.23 -1.97 -1.47
N ASP A 10 -23.10 -2.96 -1.23
CA ASP A 10 -23.51 -3.31 0.13
C ASP A 10 -22.30 -3.82 0.93
N GLY A 11 -21.92 -3.12 2.00
CA GLY A 11 -20.79 -3.47 2.85
C GLY A 11 -20.93 -4.81 3.57
N GLU A 12 -22.16 -5.37 3.64
CA GLU A 12 -22.43 -6.70 4.19
C GLU A 12 -22.33 -7.82 3.14
N ASN A 13 -22.12 -7.48 1.86
CA ASN A 13 -21.91 -8.47 0.81
C ASN A 13 -20.66 -9.32 1.11
N PRO A 14 -20.76 -10.68 1.18
CA PRO A 14 -19.63 -11.56 1.49
C PRO A 14 -18.42 -11.37 0.56
N LYS A 15 -18.63 -11.00 -0.71
CA LYS A 15 -17.55 -10.71 -1.65
C LYS A 15 -16.79 -9.43 -1.27
N MET A 16 -17.51 -8.41 -0.75
CA MET A 16 -16.89 -7.18 -0.26
C MET A 16 -16.06 -7.44 1.01
N ILE A 17 -16.59 -8.21 1.95
CA ILE A 17 -15.85 -8.61 3.16
C ILE A 17 -14.57 -9.35 2.80
N GLU A 18 -14.62 -10.27 1.84
CA GLU A 18 -13.43 -10.99 1.36
C GLU A 18 -12.46 -10.03 0.63
N ALA A 19 -12.98 -9.06 -0.13
CA ALA A 19 -12.16 -8.04 -0.80
C ALA A 19 -11.41 -7.17 0.23
N TYR A 20 -12.08 -6.68 1.27
CA TYR A 20 -11.44 -5.92 2.36
C TYR A 20 -10.31 -6.72 3.03
N LYS A 21 -10.57 -7.99 3.33
CA LYS A 21 -9.58 -8.88 3.92
C LYS A 21 -8.35 -9.04 3.02
N LYS A 22 -8.55 -9.29 1.72
CA LYS A 22 -7.46 -9.40 0.75
C LYS A 22 -6.68 -8.09 0.61
N ALA A 23 -7.37 -6.97 0.58
CA ALA A 23 -6.74 -5.66 0.54
C ALA A 23 -5.80 -5.45 1.76
N GLN A 24 -6.29 -5.73 2.97
CA GLN A 24 -5.48 -5.62 4.20
C GLN A 24 -4.28 -6.57 4.21
N GLU A 25 -4.47 -7.84 3.82
CA GLU A 25 -3.41 -8.85 3.79
C GLU A 25 -2.30 -8.54 2.77
N THR A 26 -2.64 -7.83 1.70
CA THR A 26 -1.75 -7.57 0.56
C THR A 26 -1.27 -6.12 0.45
N PHE A 27 -1.74 -5.20 1.29
CA PHE A 27 -1.36 -3.78 1.29
C PHE A 27 0.17 -3.58 1.33
N LYS A 28 0.89 -4.45 2.00
CA LYS A 28 2.35 -4.44 2.03
C LYS A 28 3.01 -4.42 0.64
N TYR A 29 2.37 -5.01 -0.38
CA TYR A 29 2.87 -4.99 -1.77
C TYR A 29 2.63 -3.64 -2.43
N PHE A 30 1.49 -3.00 -2.15
CA PHE A 30 1.23 -1.63 -2.55
C PHE A 30 2.29 -0.68 -1.98
N TRP A 31 2.51 -0.72 -0.66
CA TRP A 31 3.51 0.12 -0.02
C TRP A 31 4.92 -0.14 -0.55
N ARG A 32 5.27 -1.40 -0.75
CA ARG A 32 6.57 -1.75 -1.33
C ARG A 32 6.78 -1.12 -2.71
N GLU A 33 5.80 -1.19 -3.60
CA GLU A 33 5.88 -0.55 -4.93
C GLU A 33 5.97 0.98 -4.78
N LEU A 34 5.10 1.58 -3.99
CA LEU A 34 5.06 3.02 -3.79
C LEU A 34 6.35 3.56 -3.13
N SER A 35 6.94 2.82 -2.19
CA SER A 35 8.23 3.19 -1.57
C SER A 35 9.38 3.26 -2.57
N TRP A 36 9.34 2.45 -3.64
CA TRP A 36 10.28 2.54 -4.74
C TRP A 36 9.91 3.65 -5.72
N GLU A 37 8.63 3.91 -5.95
CA GLU A 37 8.18 5.04 -6.77
C GLU A 37 8.72 6.37 -6.25
N TYR A 38 8.68 6.60 -4.95
CA TYR A 38 9.24 7.83 -4.34
C TYR A 38 10.76 8.01 -4.50
N ARG A 39 11.47 6.97 -4.91
CA ARG A 39 12.91 6.99 -5.20
C ARG A 39 13.22 7.18 -6.67
N ARG A 40 12.21 7.15 -7.55
CA ARG A 40 12.38 7.28 -8.99
C ARG A 40 12.49 8.75 -9.39
N ILE A 41 13.38 9.03 -10.35
CA ILE A 41 13.46 10.36 -10.97
C ILE A 41 12.33 10.54 -11.99
N ILE A 42 11.99 9.46 -12.71
CA ILE A 42 10.89 9.41 -13.68
C ILE A 42 9.79 8.55 -13.06
N PRO A 43 8.60 9.11 -12.85
CA PRO A 43 7.46 8.34 -12.33
C PRO A 43 7.16 7.11 -13.20
N GLY A 44 6.86 6.00 -12.56
CA GLY A 44 6.52 4.74 -13.21
C GLY A 44 5.09 4.30 -12.96
N LEU A 45 4.42 4.88 -11.96
CA LEU A 45 3.02 4.60 -11.66
C LEU A 45 2.10 5.62 -12.35
N ASP A 46 1.05 5.12 -13.00
CA ASP A 46 0.00 5.97 -13.59
C ASP A 46 -0.92 6.51 -12.50
N VAL A 47 -1.18 5.69 -11.48
CA VAL A 47 -1.99 6.01 -10.30
C VAL A 47 -1.54 5.15 -9.12
N ALA A 48 -1.67 5.67 -7.90
CA ALA A 48 -1.54 4.92 -6.65
C ALA A 48 -2.46 5.53 -5.60
N CYS A 49 -3.42 4.76 -5.09
CA CYS A 49 -4.39 5.23 -4.11
C CYS A 49 -4.82 4.11 -3.16
N VAL A 50 -5.31 4.51 -1.99
CA VAL A 50 -5.81 3.61 -0.95
C VAL A 50 -7.23 4.01 -0.59
N LYS A 51 -8.11 3.04 -0.43
CA LYS A 51 -9.48 3.24 0.06
C LYS A 51 -9.51 2.92 1.55
N LEU A 52 -9.98 3.85 2.34
CA LEU A 52 -10.07 3.75 3.79
C LEU A 52 -11.52 3.88 4.27
N ALA A 53 -11.82 3.27 5.43
CA ALA A 53 -13.09 3.42 6.09
C ALA A 53 -13.06 4.66 7.00
N PHE A 54 -13.91 5.63 6.71
CA PHE A 54 -14.15 6.82 7.53
C PHE A 54 -15.43 6.65 8.31
N THR A 55 -15.47 7.11 9.55
CA THR A 55 -16.61 6.89 10.44
C THR A 55 -17.04 8.17 11.15
N GLN A 56 -18.33 8.29 11.37
CA GLN A 56 -18.92 9.35 12.20
C GLN A 56 -20.18 8.83 12.89
N GLU A 57 -20.40 9.24 14.15
CA GLU A 57 -21.66 9.02 14.84
C GLU A 57 -22.66 10.11 14.42
N ILE A 58 -23.76 9.72 13.76
CA ILE A 58 -24.84 10.61 13.31
C ILE A 58 -26.14 10.03 13.86
N ASP A 59 -26.89 10.81 14.64
CA ASP A 59 -28.19 10.43 15.25
C ASP A 59 -28.14 9.12 16.05
N ASN A 60 -27.03 8.81 16.74
CA ASN A 60 -26.71 7.58 17.48
C ASN A 60 -26.53 6.32 16.60
N GLU A 61 -26.26 6.50 15.33
CA GLU A 61 -25.87 5.45 14.40
C GLU A 61 -24.44 5.71 13.88
N THR A 62 -23.64 4.66 13.75
CA THR A 62 -22.31 4.76 13.17
C THR A 62 -22.44 4.72 11.66
N VAL A 63 -22.20 5.85 11.00
CA VAL A 63 -22.11 5.95 9.54
C VAL A 63 -20.69 5.67 9.10
N VAL A 64 -20.52 4.84 8.07
CA VAL A 64 -19.21 4.45 7.52
C VAL A 64 -19.20 4.72 6.02
N GLU A 65 -18.24 5.51 5.56
CA GLU A 65 -17.98 5.73 4.15
C GLU A 65 -16.59 5.23 3.76
N HIS A 66 -16.49 4.54 2.65
CA HIS A 66 -15.23 4.02 2.10
C HIS A 66 -14.75 4.93 0.98
N MET A 67 -13.73 5.73 1.28
CA MET A 67 -13.25 6.78 0.37
C MET A 67 -11.78 6.62 0.02
N TRP A 68 -11.40 7.10 -1.16
CA TRP A 68 -10.04 7.05 -1.67
C TRP A 68 -9.20 8.22 -1.16
N ILE A 69 -7.93 7.91 -0.90
CA ILE A 69 -6.88 8.91 -0.64
C ILE A 69 -5.75 8.74 -1.65
N ASN A 70 -5.09 9.83 -2.00
CA ASN A 70 -3.83 9.87 -2.75
C ASN A 70 -2.67 10.38 -1.88
N ASP A 71 -1.50 10.62 -2.48
CA ASP A 71 -0.27 11.07 -1.82
C ASP A 71 0.06 10.22 -0.57
N VAL A 72 -0.12 8.92 -0.74
CA VAL A 72 -0.10 7.94 0.34
C VAL A 72 1.29 7.79 0.94
N ASN A 73 1.41 7.90 2.25
CA ASN A 73 2.58 7.51 3.04
C ASN A 73 2.20 6.47 4.09
N PHE A 74 3.18 5.69 4.57
CA PHE A 74 2.96 4.63 5.55
C PHE A 74 4.19 4.47 6.45
N ASP A 75 3.97 4.49 7.75
CA ASP A 75 5.03 4.35 8.75
C ASP A 75 5.18 2.94 9.34
N GLY A 76 4.33 2.00 8.91
CA GLY A 76 4.26 0.64 9.43
C GLY A 76 3.04 0.41 10.34
N GLU A 77 2.37 1.48 10.79
CA GLU A 77 1.20 1.46 11.67
C GLU A 77 0.05 2.29 11.10
N ASN A 78 0.34 3.48 10.60
CA ASN A 78 -0.65 4.43 10.09
C ASN A 78 -0.41 4.75 8.62
N ILE A 79 -1.49 4.98 7.92
CA ILE A 79 -1.52 5.48 6.56
C ILE A 79 -1.83 6.97 6.61
N TYR A 80 -1.07 7.73 5.87
CA TYR A 80 -1.23 9.17 5.67
C TYR A 80 -1.58 9.43 4.21
N GLY A 81 -2.32 10.47 3.94
CA GLY A 81 -2.64 10.88 2.57
C GLY A 81 -3.65 12.00 2.52
N VAL A 82 -4.14 12.30 1.32
CA VAL A 82 -5.12 13.36 1.07
C VAL A 82 -6.40 12.73 0.54
N LEU A 83 -7.53 13.06 1.17
CA LEU A 83 -8.86 12.59 0.76
C LEU A 83 -9.22 13.17 -0.61
N VAL A 84 -9.65 12.33 -1.56
CA VAL A 84 -9.99 12.75 -2.93
C VAL A 84 -11.47 12.59 -3.29
N ASN A 85 -12.26 12.05 -2.37
CA ASN A 85 -13.73 11.98 -2.52
C ASN A 85 -14.42 13.11 -1.76
N ASP A 86 -15.55 13.54 -2.26
CA ASP A 86 -16.52 14.31 -1.48
C ASP A 86 -17.34 13.32 -0.65
N PRO A 87 -17.43 13.45 0.69
CA PRO A 87 -18.29 12.61 1.50
C PRO A 87 -19.77 12.80 1.14
N ASP A 88 -20.56 11.71 1.22
CA ASP A 88 -22.01 11.77 0.99
C ASP A 88 -22.77 12.19 2.26
N GLU A 89 -22.49 11.57 3.39
CA GLU A 89 -23.18 11.78 4.68
C GLU A 89 -22.25 12.31 5.77
N LEU A 90 -20.95 11.98 5.72
CA LEU A 90 -19.99 12.41 6.72
C LEU A 90 -19.75 13.93 6.61
N THR A 91 -19.66 14.58 7.78
CA THR A 91 -19.38 16.02 7.89
C THR A 91 -18.09 16.34 8.66
N ASN A 92 -17.40 15.30 9.14
CA ASN A 92 -16.17 15.41 9.92
C ASN A 92 -14.90 15.39 9.05
N VAL A 93 -15.03 15.17 7.74
CA VAL A 93 -13.95 15.19 6.75
C VAL A 93 -14.43 15.82 5.45
N ASN A 94 -13.50 16.36 4.65
CA ASN A 94 -13.79 16.97 3.35
C ASN A 94 -12.76 16.52 2.31
N ASN A 95 -13.13 16.59 1.04
CA ASN A 95 -12.18 16.44 -0.06
C ASN A 95 -11.02 17.44 0.10
N GLY A 96 -9.79 16.95 -0.02
CA GLY A 96 -8.58 17.74 0.16
C GLY A 96 -8.01 17.74 1.59
N ASP A 97 -8.71 17.15 2.56
CA ASP A 97 -8.18 17.03 3.91
C ASP A 97 -7.02 16.04 3.98
N GLU A 98 -5.96 16.42 4.70
CA GLU A 98 -4.91 15.50 5.10
C GLU A 98 -5.43 14.58 6.20
N VAL A 99 -5.22 13.28 6.05
CA VAL A 99 -5.72 12.25 6.96
C VAL A 99 -4.61 11.34 7.46
N GLN A 100 -4.77 10.85 8.70
CA GLN A 100 -3.96 9.81 9.31
C GLN A 100 -4.89 8.74 9.86
N ILE A 101 -4.79 7.51 9.32
CA ILE A 101 -5.71 6.43 9.66
C ILE A 101 -4.92 5.13 9.89
N PRO A 102 -5.23 4.34 10.95
CA PRO A 102 -4.57 3.07 11.20
C PRO A 102 -4.71 2.11 10.02
N VAL A 103 -3.65 1.32 9.75
CA VAL A 103 -3.58 0.39 8.61
C VAL A 103 -4.70 -0.66 8.58
N ASN A 104 -5.28 -1.00 9.72
CA ASN A 104 -6.41 -1.93 9.81
C ASN A 104 -7.75 -1.37 9.30
N GLN A 105 -7.81 -0.08 8.96
CA GLN A 105 -8.98 0.58 8.35
C GLN A 105 -8.95 0.55 6.81
N ILE A 106 -7.97 -0.14 6.21
CA ILE A 106 -7.91 -0.31 4.75
C ILE A 106 -9.12 -1.11 4.28
N SER A 107 -9.79 -0.58 3.26
CA SER A 107 -10.85 -1.26 2.52
C SER A 107 -10.37 -1.76 1.17
N ASP A 108 -9.45 -1.00 0.54
CA ASP A 108 -8.87 -1.38 -0.75
C ASP A 108 -7.56 -0.61 -1.00
N TRP A 109 -6.83 -1.02 -2.01
CA TRP A 109 -5.70 -0.29 -2.56
C TRP A 109 -5.56 -0.62 -4.06
N LEU A 110 -5.02 0.31 -4.80
CA LEU A 110 -4.81 0.19 -6.23
C LEU A 110 -3.56 0.96 -6.63
N PHE A 111 -2.72 0.35 -7.47
CA PHE A 111 -1.79 1.09 -8.31
C PHE A 111 -1.89 0.60 -9.76
N ALA A 112 -1.44 1.42 -10.71
CA ALA A 112 -1.39 1.03 -12.12
C ALA A 112 -0.03 1.36 -12.74
N ILE A 113 0.41 0.48 -13.66
CA ILE A 113 1.63 0.62 -14.46
C ILE A 113 1.28 0.36 -15.92
N GLY A 114 1.48 1.36 -16.79
CA GLY A 114 1.16 1.26 -18.23
C GLY A 114 -0.32 0.91 -18.46
N GLY A 115 -1.21 1.48 -17.67
CA GLY A 115 -2.66 1.26 -17.71
C GLY A 115 -3.13 -0.02 -17.02
N LYS A 116 -2.26 -0.97 -16.67
CA LYS A 116 -2.63 -2.24 -16.02
C LYS A 116 -2.68 -2.08 -14.51
N THR A 117 -3.77 -2.53 -13.88
CA THR A 117 -4.02 -2.40 -12.45
C THR A 117 -3.50 -3.57 -11.63
N TYR A 118 -3.20 -3.26 -10.36
CA TYR A 118 -2.82 -4.19 -9.30
C TYR A 118 -3.62 -3.88 -8.05
N GLY A 119 -4.08 -4.92 -7.31
CA GLY A 119 -5.02 -4.76 -6.21
C GLY A 119 -6.43 -4.51 -6.70
N ALA A 120 -7.09 -3.43 -6.27
CA ALA A 120 -8.45 -3.05 -6.64
C ALA A 120 -9.50 -4.11 -6.25
N PHE A 121 -9.36 -4.76 -5.10
CA PHE A 121 -10.15 -5.92 -4.70
C PHE A 121 -11.64 -5.63 -4.61
N THR A 122 -12.05 -4.46 -4.09
CA THR A 122 -13.46 -4.06 -4.03
C THR A 122 -14.02 -3.76 -5.41
N ILE A 123 -13.22 -3.17 -6.29
CA ILE A 123 -13.59 -2.95 -7.70
C ILE A 123 -13.73 -4.30 -8.39
N GLN A 124 -12.83 -5.25 -8.19
CA GLN A 124 -12.91 -6.58 -8.78
C GLN A 124 -14.13 -7.36 -8.26
N ALA A 125 -14.50 -7.20 -6.97
CA ALA A 125 -15.73 -7.78 -6.43
C ALA A 125 -16.97 -7.24 -7.15
N MET A 126 -17.07 -5.92 -7.34
CA MET A 126 -18.15 -5.30 -8.12
C MET A 126 -18.15 -5.79 -9.58
N ARG A 127 -16.98 -5.79 -10.24
CA ARG A 127 -16.83 -6.26 -11.63
C ARG A 127 -17.27 -7.72 -11.82
N SER A 128 -17.14 -8.56 -10.79
CA SER A 128 -17.57 -9.95 -10.83
C SER A 128 -19.11 -10.11 -10.90
N GLU A 129 -19.86 -9.06 -10.57
CA GLU A 129 -21.32 -9.02 -10.59
C GLU A 129 -21.88 -8.30 -11.83
N MET A 130 -21.02 -7.61 -12.57
CA MET A 130 -21.37 -6.92 -13.81
C MET A 130 -21.43 -7.90 -14.99
N ASN A 131 -22.31 -7.65 -15.94
CA ASN A 131 -22.23 -8.28 -17.24
C ASN A 131 -21.07 -7.72 -18.08
N GLU A 132 -20.81 -8.28 -19.25
CA GLU A 132 -19.65 -7.93 -20.08
C GLU A 132 -19.68 -6.47 -20.56
N GLU A 133 -20.84 -5.93 -20.91
CA GLU A 133 -21.04 -4.56 -21.39
C GLU A 133 -20.83 -3.55 -20.24
N GLU A 134 -21.38 -3.84 -19.07
CA GLU A 134 -21.21 -3.02 -17.87
C GLU A 134 -19.72 -2.97 -17.44
N ARG A 135 -19.02 -4.11 -17.47
CA ARG A 135 -17.57 -4.13 -17.19
C ARG A 135 -16.77 -3.29 -18.16
N ALA A 136 -17.04 -3.45 -19.46
CA ALA A 136 -16.36 -2.67 -20.49
C ALA A 136 -16.56 -1.16 -20.29
N SER A 137 -17.78 -0.74 -20.02
CA SER A 137 -18.11 0.67 -19.73
C SER A 137 -17.45 1.17 -18.46
N HIS A 138 -17.39 0.35 -17.40
CA HIS A 138 -16.71 0.67 -16.16
C HIS A 138 -15.20 0.85 -16.39
N ASP A 139 -14.55 -0.09 -17.06
CA ASP A 139 -13.11 -0.06 -17.31
C ASP A 139 -12.72 1.12 -18.22
N GLU A 140 -13.57 1.43 -19.24
CA GLU A 140 -13.41 2.62 -20.09
C GLU A 140 -13.52 3.92 -19.29
N ALA A 141 -14.45 4.01 -18.35
CA ALA A 141 -14.61 5.20 -17.49
C ALA A 141 -13.39 5.45 -16.59
N TRP A 142 -12.72 4.39 -16.13
CA TRP A 142 -11.46 4.48 -15.38
C TRP A 142 -10.26 4.74 -16.28
N GLY A 143 -10.33 4.36 -17.56
CA GLY A 143 -9.19 4.37 -18.48
C GLY A 143 -8.09 3.37 -18.11
N LEU A 144 -8.44 2.29 -17.38
CA LEU A 144 -7.52 1.30 -16.81
C LEU A 144 -7.93 -0.12 -17.22
N ASP A 145 -6.94 -0.99 -17.36
CA ASP A 145 -7.13 -2.43 -17.55
C ASP A 145 -7.10 -3.14 -16.18
N PHE A 146 -8.26 -3.56 -15.71
CA PHE A 146 -8.43 -4.31 -14.47
C PHE A 146 -8.18 -5.82 -14.61
N GLY A 147 -7.99 -6.34 -15.80
CA GLY A 147 -7.72 -7.75 -16.04
C GLY A 147 -8.85 -8.69 -15.63
N ASP A 148 -8.48 -9.91 -15.21
CA ASP A 148 -9.43 -10.93 -14.77
C ASP A 148 -9.72 -10.78 -13.26
N PHE A 149 -11.00 -10.55 -12.93
CA PHE A 149 -11.45 -10.42 -11.53
C PHE A 149 -11.28 -11.70 -10.70
N ASN A 150 -11.05 -12.87 -11.33
CA ASN A 150 -10.71 -14.11 -10.63
C ASN A 150 -9.21 -14.29 -10.38
N ASP A 151 -8.36 -13.46 -10.99
CA ASP A 151 -6.91 -13.58 -10.94
C ASP A 151 -6.25 -12.21 -10.72
N ILE A 152 -6.50 -11.66 -9.53
CA ILE A 152 -6.06 -10.31 -9.14
C ILE A 152 -4.55 -10.31 -8.85
N LEU A 153 -3.82 -9.48 -9.60
CA LEU A 153 -2.38 -9.32 -9.41
C LEU A 153 -2.08 -8.31 -8.30
N VAL A 154 -1.01 -8.53 -7.55
CA VAL A 154 -0.59 -7.67 -6.43
C VAL A 154 0.82 -7.09 -6.61
N VAL A 155 1.60 -7.62 -7.55
CA VAL A 155 2.93 -7.11 -7.90
C VAL A 155 3.14 -7.12 -9.41
N ASN A 156 3.98 -6.20 -9.89
CA ASN A 156 4.30 -6.13 -11.31
C ASN A 156 5.02 -7.40 -11.78
N GLU A 157 4.70 -7.85 -13.00
CA GLU A 157 5.25 -9.06 -13.63
C GLU A 157 5.08 -10.34 -12.76
N GLN A 158 4.04 -10.42 -11.93
CA GLN A 158 3.83 -11.52 -10.97
C GLN A 158 3.80 -12.91 -11.63
N LYS A 159 3.25 -12.99 -12.85
CA LYS A 159 3.11 -14.26 -13.58
C LYS A 159 4.41 -14.68 -14.27
N GLU A 160 5.12 -13.71 -14.79
CA GLU A 160 6.36 -13.89 -15.54
C GLU A 160 7.56 -14.08 -14.60
N LYS A 161 7.51 -13.41 -13.43
CA LYS A 161 8.56 -13.36 -12.42
C LYS A 161 7.96 -13.53 -11.02
N PRO A 162 7.49 -14.72 -10.64
CA PRO A 162 6.81 -14.96 -9.36
C PRO A 162 7.68 -14.62 -8.14
N GLU A 163 8.99 -14.58 -8.28
CA GLU A 163 9.92 -14.11 -7.25
C GLU A 163 9.74 -12.65 -6.86
N ASN A 164 9.08 -11.84 -7.70
CA ASN A 164 8.74 -10.45 -7.38
C ASN A 164 7.76 -10.35 -6.18
N ILE A 165 7.03 -11.42 -5.86
CA ILE A 165 6.22 -11.49 -4.63
C ILE A 165 7.12 -11.46 -3.39
N ILE A 166 8.29 -12.12 -3.43
CA ILE A 166 9.21 -12.18 -2.29
C ILE A 166 9.92 -10.86 -2.12
N GLU A 167 10.56 -10.36 -3.19
CA GLU A 167 11.35 -9.14 -3.14
C GLU A 167 11.18 -8.30 -4.42
N HIS A 168 11.09 -6.98 -4.25
CA HIS A 168 11.01 -6.06 -5.38
C HIS A 168 12.31 -6.06 -6.19
N PRO A 169 12.26 -6.10 -7.54
CA PRO A 169 13.48 -6.12 -8.38
C PRO A 169 14.45 -4.98 -8.10
N MET A 170 13.94 -3.79 -7.78
CA MET A 170 14.77 -2.62 -7.47
C MET A 170 15.62 -2.81 -6.21
N SER A 171 15.16 -3.58 -5.22
CA SER A 171 15.97 -3.89 -4.04
C SER A 171 17.28 -4.60 -4.42
N LYS A 172 17.20 -5.56 -5.35
CA LYS A 172 18.37 -6.27 -5.88
C LYS A 172 19.22 -5.38 -6.79
N ASN A 173 18.56 -4.64 -7.70
CA ASN A 173 19.26 -3.81 -8.68
C ASN A 173 20.03 -2.65 -8.05
N MET A 174 19.56 -2.15 -6.90
CA MET A 174 20.17 -1.02 -6.20
C MET A 174 21.24 -1.43 -5.17
N LYS A 175 21.55 -2.73 -5.05
CA LYS A 175 22.48 -3.26 -4.05
C LYS A 175 23.82 -2.51 -4.03
N GLU A 176 24.50 -2.44 -5.18
CA GLU A 176 25.81 -1.79 -5.29
C GLU A 176 25.75 -0.29 -4.94
N SER A 177 24.68 0.39 -5.42
CA SER A 177 24.47 1.80 -5.09
C SER A 177 24.23 2.02 -3.60
N LEU A 178 23.53 1.11 -2.93
CA LEU A 178 23.32 1.17 -1.49
C LEU A 178 24.62 0.91 -0.71
N ILE A 179 25.44 -0.05 -1.15
CA ILE A 179 26.76 -0.31 -0.55
C ILE A 179 27.63 0.95 -0.63
N ASP A 180 27.67 1.58 -1.82
CA ASP A 180 28.46 2.82 -2.02
C ASP A 180 27.90 3.97 -1.18
N PHE A 181 26.56 4.09 -1.07
CA PHE A 181 25.91 5.11 -0.26
C PHE A 181 26.28 4.99 1.22
N VAL A 182 26.10 3.80 1.84
CA VAL A 182 26.36 3.62 3.26
C VAL A 182 27.86 3.70 3.59
N LYS A 183 28.73 3.36 2.64
CA LYS A 183 30.17 3.53 2.78
C LYS A 183 30.59 5.00 2.82
N ASN A 184 29.92 5.84 2.02
CA ASN A 184 30.22 7.27 1.94
C ASN A 184 29.47 8.09 3.00
N ASN A 185 28.39 7.54 3.60
CA ASN A 185 27.55 8.19 4.61
C ASN A 185 27.29 7.21 5.78
N PRO A 186 28.33 6.82 6.53
CA PRO A 186 28.20 5.80 7.57
C PRO A 186 27.27 6.23 8.72
N GLU A 187 27.09 7.52 8.95
CA GLU A 187 26.15 8.08 9.92
C GLU A 187 24.70 7.73 9.63
N GLU A 188 24.32 7.55 8.36
CA GLU A 188 22.94 7.20 7.97
C GLU A 188 22.54 5.79 8.42
N ILE A 189 23.52 4.90 8.71
CA ILE A 189 23.26 3.53 9.18
C ILE A 189 22.57 3.54 10.54
N THR A 190 22.93 4.50 11.41
CA THR A 190 22.45 4.62 12.79
C THR A 190 21.54 5.82 13.01
N ALA A 191 21.38 6.69 12.01
CA ALA A 191 20.51 7.85 12.08
C ALA A 191 19.05 7.42 12.36
N GLN A 192 18.37 8.20 13.19
CA GLN A 192 16.96 8.07 13.50
C GLN A 192 16.24 9.37 13.16
N ASP A 193 15.03 9.26 12.61
CA ASP A 193 14.16 10.41 12.49
C ASP A 193 13.52 10.80 13.85
N GLU A 194 12.67 11.83 13.83
CA GLU A 194 12.00 12.35 15.03
C GLU A 194 11.13 11.31 15.76
N LEU A 195 10.69 10.26 15.07
CA LEU A 195 9.88 9.16 15.59
C LEU A 195 10.72 7.90 15.89
N GLY A 196 12.04 8.00 15.79
CA GLY A 196 12.98 6.92 16.08
C GLY A 196 13.13 5.87 14.98
N TYR A 197 12.61 6.11 13.77
CA TYR A 197 12.81 5.19 12.66
C TYR A 197 14.22 5.29 12.10
N THR A 198 14.87 4.15 11.95
CA THR A 198 16.15 4.01 11.23
C THR A 198 15.91 3.62 9.78
N PHE A 199 16.97 3.68 8.98
CA PHE A 199 16.94 3.14 7.61
C PHE A 199 16.53 1.65 7.59
N LEU A 200 17.00 0.85 8.56
CA LEU A 200 16.63 -0.56 8.70
C LEU A 200 15.11 -0.74 8.92
N HIS A 201 14.46 0.10 9.74
CA HIS A 201 13.01 0.08 9.92
C HIS A 201 12.29 0.34 8.58
N ARG A 202 12.68 1.38 7.85
CA ARG A 202 12.05 1.78 6.57
C ARG A 202 12.16 0.67 5.52
N GLU A 203 13.35 0.05 5.36
CA GLU A 203 13.55 -1.06 4.43
C GLU A 203 12.78 -2.33 4.84
N THR A 204 12.62 -2.55 6.15
CA THR A 204 11.83 -3.67 6.67
C THR A 204 10.34 -3.48 6.41
N ILE A 205 9.80 -2.27 6.63
CA ILE A 205 8.39 -1.95 6.34
C ILE A 205 8.10 -2.15 4.84
N ALA A 206 9.06 -1.80 3.97
CA ALA A 206 8.97 -2.02 2.53
C ALA A 206 9.25 -3.46 2.07
N GLY A 207 9.75 -4.35 2.94
CA GLY A 207 10.03 -5.74 2.60
C GLY A 207 11.25 -5.98 1.70
N ASN A 208 12.25 -5.09 1.76
CA ASN A 208 13.41 -5.07 0.87
C ASN A 208 14.57 -5.91 1.44
N GLN A 209 14.58 -7.22 1.19
CA GLN A 209 15.56 -8.15 1.76
C GLN A 209 17.01 -7.74 1.48
N THR A 210 17.36 -7.50 0.21
CA THR A 210 18.74 -7.17 -0.19
C THR A 210 19.21 -5.88 0.49
N SER A 211 18.35 -4.87 0.63
CA SER A 211 18.68 -3.63 1.35
C SER A 211 18.95 -3.90 2.82
N ILE A 212 18.13 -4.75 3.46
CA ILE A 212 18.31 -5.15 4.87
C ILE A 212 19.65 -5.87 5.08
N GLU A 213 20.00 -6.81 4.19
CA GLU A 213 21.28 -7.53 4.25
C GLU A 213 22.47 -6.54 4.21
N VAL A 214 22.44 -5.59 3.26
CA VAL A 214 23.49 -4.55 3.16
C VAL A 214 23.58 -3.69 4.42
N LEU A 215 22.43 -3.26 4.97
CA LEU A 215 22.42 -2.44 6.19
C LEU A 215 22.96 -3.18 7.40
N LEU A 216 22.57 -4.45 7.59
CA LEU A 216 23.06 -5.28 8.69
C LEU A 216 24.56 -5.57 8.57
N GLU A 217 25.05 -5.90 7.37
CA GLU A 217 26.49 -6.07 7.09
C GLU A 217 27.28 -4.78 7.31
N SER A 218 26.64 -3.62 7.16
CA SER A 218 27.23 -2.30 7.39
C SER A 218 27.12 -1.84 8.86
N GLY A 219 26.52 -2.64 9.75
CA GLY A 219 26.47 -2.37 11.19
C GLY A 219 25.19 -1.71 11.69
N ALA A 220 24.09 -1.77 10.94
CA ALA A 220 22.77 -1.32 11.42
C ALA A 220 22.36 -2.11 12.67
N ASP A 221 21.86 -1.40 13.69
CA ASP A 221 21.39 -2.03 14.93
C ASP A 221 19.96 -2.61 14.73
N LYS A 222 19.88 -3.93 14.66
CA LYS A 222 18.60 -4.64 14.55
C LYS A 222 17.69 -4.52 15.77
N ASN A 223 18.24 -4.06 16.91
CA ASN A 223 17.51 -3.84 18.17
C ASN A 223 17.10 -2.37 18.36
N ALA A 224 17.45 -1.48 17.43
CA ALA A 224 16.98 -0.10 17.45
C ALA A 224 15.45 -0.07 17.54
N LYS A 225 14.91 0.89 18.29
CA LYS A 225 13.47 1.01 18.52
C LYS A 225 12.96 2.36 18.10
N THR A 226 11.78 2.37 17.49
CA THR A 226 10.99 3.58 17.29
C THR A 226 10.51 4.14 18.64
N GLU A 227 9.95 5.35 18.68
CA GLU A 227 9.33 5.92 19.90
C GLU A 227 8.25 5.00 20.48
N ASN A 228 7.49 4.28 19.62
CA ASN A 228 6.50 3.28 20.03
C ASN A 228 7.11 1.96 20.51
N GLY A 229 8.43 1.87 20.60
CA GLY A 229 9.16 0.72 21.09
C GLY A 229 9.29 -0.46 20.13
N LYS A 230 8.93 -0.28 18.85
CA LYS A 230 8.99 -1.33 17.81
C LYS A 230 10.38 -1.44 17.21
N THR A 231 10.81 -2.68 16.99
CA THR A 231 12.02 -3.04 16.24
C THR A 231 11.70 -3.37 14.79
N ALA A 232 12.71 -3.44 13.95
CA ALA A 232 12.58 -3.95 12.58
C ALA A 232 11.93 -5.36 12.55
N LEU A 233 12.29 -6.24 13.50
CA LEU A 233 11.68 -7.57 13.62
C LEU A 233 10.17 -7.50 13.90
N ASP A 234 9.71 -6.54 14.70
CA ASP A 234 8.28 -6.39 15.01
C ASP A 234 7.50 -5.98 13.75
N PHE A 235 7.99 -5.01 12.97
CA PHE A 235 7.40 -4.64 11.68
C PHE A 235 7.38 -5.82 10.69
N ALA A 236 8.46 -6.61 10.60
CA ALA A 236 8.51 -7.78 9.72
C ALA A 236 7.44 -8.82 10.09
N LYS A 237 7.17 -9.03 11.39
CA LYS A 237 6.12 -9.94 11.88
C LYS A 237 4.72 -9.39 11.58
N GLU A 238 4.46 -8.13 11.92
CA GLU A 238 3.13 -7.50 11.73
C GLU A 238 2.72 -7.44 10.26
N LEU A 239 3.67 -7.07 9.39
CA LEU A 239 3.45 -7.03 7.94
C LEU A 239 3.60 -8.41 7.26
N LYS A 240 3.87 -9.46 8.04
CA LYS A 240 4.02 -10.84 7.54
C LYS A 240 5.09 -10.96 6.44
N TRP A 241 6.21 -10.25 6.59
CA TRP A 241 7.39 -10.42 5.75
C TRP A 241 8.23 -11.60 6.23
N ASN A 242 7.71 -12.82 6.09
CA ASN A 242 8.31 -14.04 6.66
C ASN A 242 9.73 -14.30 6.18
N HIS A 243 10.09 -13.88 4.97
CA HIS A 243 11.43 -14.03 4.42
C HIS A 243 12.50 -13.18 5.12
N LEU A 244 12.08 -12.11 5.83
CA LEU A 244 12.97 -11.21 6.58
C LEU A 244 13.24 -11.71 8.01
N LEU A 245 12.38 -12.57 8.57
CA LEU A 245 12.50 -12.99 9.97
C LEU A 245 13.86 -13.62 10.32
N PRO A 246 14.47 -14.48 9.46
CA PRO A 246 15.79 -15.06 9.74
C PRO A 246 16.92 -14.04 9.82
N LEU A 247 16.81 -12.88 9.15
CA LEU A 247 17.81 -11.83 9.13
C LEU A 247 17.75 -10.96 10.39
N LEU A 248 16.55 -10.78 10.94
CA LEU A 248 16.25 -9.83 12.01
C LEU A 248 16.20 -10.48 13.41
N GLN A 249 16.24 -11.79 13.52
CA GLN A 249 16.28 -12.56 14.78
C GLN A 249 17.63 -12.52 15.53
#